data_1f79a30a59f8c1fb1ba068d5051ec6f8
#
_entry.id   1f79a30a59f8c1fb1ba068d5051ec6f8
#
_cell.length_a   1.000
_cell.length_b   1.000
_cell.length_c   1.000
_cell.angle_alpha   90.00
_cell.angle_beta   90.00
_cell.angle_gamma   90.00
#
_symmetry.space_group_name_H-M   'P 1'
#
loop_
_entity.id
_entity.type
_entity.pdbx_description
1 polymer ?
#
loop_
_entity_poly.entity_id
_entity_poly.type
_entity_poly.pdbx_seq_one_letter_code
_entity_poly.pdbx_strand_id
1 'polypeptide(L)'
;MKIAVLGTGIVGDTIGSKLIELGHSVMMGSRTSANEKAKDFVSKHNGKADAGTYTDAASFGEIIFNCTSGGGSIEALKMAGEENLDGKIIVDLANPLDFSKETPSLAISNTNSLGEEIQKTFPKANVVKTLNTMWCGLMVNPAMINGGDHSVFISGNDDGAKKKVKEILKSFGWAENNILDLGDISKARGTEMYLPLWLHIYGATKNGVFNIKIVS
;
A
#
# COMPACT_ATOMS: atom_id res chain seq x y z
N MET A 1 -15.94 -0.86 -8.00
CA MET A 1 -15.88 -0.84 -6.52
C MET A 1 -15.57 0.58 -6.06
N LYS A 2 -15.98 0.93 -4.85
CA LYS A 2 -15.56 2.15 -4.16
C LYS A 2 -14.27 1.85 -3.38
N ILE A 3 -13.21 2.61 -3.61
CA ILE A 3 -11.90 2.38 -2.99
C ILE A 3 -11.41 3.67 -2.33
N ALA A 4 -10.99 3.55 -1.08
CA ALA A 4 -10.30 4.62 -0.37
C ALA A 4 -8.78 4.52 -0.58
N VAL A 5 -8.12 5.64 -0.82
CA VAL A 5 -6.66 5.73 -0.83
C VAL A 5 -6.24 6.73 0.24
N LEU A 6 -5.69 6.25 1.34
CA LEU A 6 -5.22 7.10 2.44
C LEU A 6 -3.76 7.50 2.20
N GLY A 7 -3.54 8.81 1.99
CA GLY A 7 -2.23 9.39 1.71
C GLY A 7 -2.14 10.01 0.32
N THR A 8 -1.65 11.24 0.27
CA THR A 8 -1.58 12.11 -0.92
C THR A 8 -0.16 12.21 -1.50
N GLY A 9 0.71 11.27 -1.13
CA GLY A 9 2.07 11.16 -1.67
C GLY A 9 2.09 10.48 -3.04
N ILE A 10 3.30 10.32 -3.60
CA ILE A 10 3.48 9.69 -4.91
C ILE A 10 2.89 8.28 -4.98
N VAL A 11 2.96 7.50 -3.91
CA VAL A 11 2.36 6.15 -3.85
C VAL A 11 0.84 6.23 -3.97
N GLY A 12 0.21 7.11 -3.17
CA GLY A 12 -1.25 7.30 -3.21
C GLY A 12 -1.74 7.79 -4.57
N ASP A 13 -1.06 8.77 -5.18
CA ASP A 13 -1.39 9.26 -6.53
C ASP A 13 -1.27 8.14 -7.58
N THR A 14 -0.20 7.35 -7.54
CA THR A 14 0.04 6.25 -8.47
C THR A 14 -1.01 5.15 -8.35
N ILE A 15 -1.29 4.69 -7.14
CA ILE A 15 -2.30 3.65 -6.86
C ILE A 15 -3.69 4.16 -7.22
N GLY A 16 -4.06 5.37 -6.78
CA GLY A 16 -5.37 5.94 -7.05
C GLY A 16 -5.61 6.14 -8.54
N SER A 17 -4.61 6.65 -9.27
CA SER A 17 -4.70 6.84 -10.73
C SER A 17 -4.91 5.52 -11.46
N LYS A 18 -4.19 4.45 -11.07
CA LYS A 18 -4.37 3.13 -11.66
C LYS A 18 -5.76 2.54 -11.38
N LEU A 19 -6.25 2.70 -10.17
CA LEU A 19 -7.58 2.23 -9.81
C LEU A 19 -8.68 2.93 -10.61
N ILE A 20 -8.54 4.23 -10.86
CA ILE A 20 -9.46 5.01 -11.72
C ILE A 20 -9.39 4.55 -13.19
N GLU A 21 -8.17 4.31 -13.70
CA GLU A 21 -7.95 3.75 -15.04
C GLU A 21 -8.71 2.43 -15.22
N LEU A 22 -8.73 1.60 -14.18
CA LEU A 22 -9.43 0.31 -14.15
C LEU A 22 -10.95 0.42 -13.89
N GLY A 23 -11.49 1.63 -13.82
CA GLY A 23 -12.93 1.87 -13.70
C GLY A 23 -13.46 1.81 -12.26
N HIS A 24 -12.60 1.94 -11.26
CA HIS A 24 -13.04 2.07 -9.86
C HIS A 24 -13.37 3.53 -9.51
N SER A 25 -14.30 3.73 -8.56
CA SER A 25 -14.52 5.03 -7.91
C SER A 25 -13.53 5.18 -6.77
N VAL A 26 -12.73 6.23 -6.78
CA VAL A 26 -11.65 6.45 -5.80
C VAL A 26 -11.90 7.72 -5.00
N MET A 27 -11.77 7.64 -3.68
CA MET A 27 -11.67 8.81 -2.80
C MET A 27 -10.30 8.85 -2.15
N MET A 28 -9.59 9.96 -2.37
CA MET A 28 -8.30 10.20 -1.74
C MET A 28 -8.48 10.86 -0.37
N GLY A 29 -7.99 10.18 0.67
CA GLY A 29 -8.05 10.64 2.05
C GLY A 29 -6.78 11.35 2.50
N SER A 30 -6.95 12.43 3.25
CA SER A 30 -5.87 13.18 3.88
C SER A 30 -6.25 13.65 5.29
N ARG A 31 -5.33 14.30 6.01
CA ARG A 31 -5.62 14.84 7.36
C ARG A 31 -6.71 15.91 7.36
N THR A 32 -6.83 16.66 6.27
CA THR A 32 -7.80 17.74 6.13
C THR A 32 -8.40 17.72 4.73
N SER A 33 -9.66 18.12 4.59
CA SER A 33 -10.32 18.25 3.29
C SER A 33 -9.71 19.34 2.38
N ALA A 34 -8.91 20.24 2.96
CA ALA A 34 -8.26 21.34 2.24
C ALA A 34 -6.89 20.97 1.63
N ASN A 35 -6.50 19.69 1.63
CA ASN A 35 -5.20 19.24 1.13
C ASN A 35 -5.06 19.49 -0.38
N GLU A 36 -4.09 20.32 -0.79
CA GLU A 36 -3.89 20.72 -2.18
C GLU A 36 -3.55 19.53 -3.09
N LYS A 37 -2.69 18.59 -2.64
CA LYS A 37 -2.36 17.39 -3.43
C LYS A 37 -3.58 16.50 -3.69
N ALA A 38 -4.51 16.44 -2.74
CA ALA A 38 -5.77 15.71 -2.92
C ALA A 38 -6.68 16.43 -3.93
N LYS A 39 -6.73 17.74 -3.92
CA LYS A 39 -7.46 18.54 -4.92
C LYS A 39 -6.85 18.40 -6.32
N ASP A 40 -5.52 18.44 -6.42
CA ASP A 40 -4.80 18.23 -7.69
C ASP A 40 -5.13 16.84 -8.27
N PHE A 41 -5.17 15.82 -7.41
CA PHE A 41 -5.57 14.46 -7.80
C PHE A 41 -6.99 14.44 -8.39
N VAL A 42 -7.96 15.07 -7.73
CA VAL A 42 -9.35 15.17 -8.24
C VAL A 42 -9.39 15.89 -9.59
N SER A 43 -8.70 17.03 -9.69
CA SER A 43 -8.67 17.83 -10.92
C SER A 43 -8.08 17.05 -12.11
N LYS A 44 -7.02 16.28 -11.87
CA LYS A 44 -6.34 15.41 -12.86
C LYS A 44 -7.28 14.32 -13.41
N HIS A 45 -8.27 13.88 -12.64
CA HIS A 45 -9.12 12.74 -13.00
C HIS A 45 -10.54 13.13 -13.48
N ASN A 46 -10.82 14.42 -13.74
CA ASN A 46 -12.03 14.89 -14.41
C ASN A 46 -13.35 14.33 -13.84
N GLY A 47 -13.53 14.40 -12.52
CA GLY A 47 -14.76 13.96 -11.83
C GLY A 47 -14.87 12.43 -11.63
N LYS A 48 -13.83 11.67 -11.91
CA LYS A 48 -13.76 10.22 -11.60
C LYS A 48 -13.15 9.93 -10.22
N ALA A 49 -12.73 10.96 -9.51
CA ALA A 49 -12.13 10.90 -8.20
C ALA A 49 -12.79 11.91 -7.28
N ASP A 50 -12.80 11.59 -6.00
CA ASP A 50 -13.15 12.48 -4.91
C ASP A 50 -11.99 12.62 -3.93
N ALA A 51 -12.04 13.62 -3.07
CA ALA A 51 -11.10 13.82 -1.97
C ALA A 51 -11.82 14.26 -0.70
N GLY A 52 -11.26 13.90 0.45
CA GLY A 52 -11.80 14.24 1.74
C GLY A 52 -10.80 14.01 2.86
N THR A 53 -11.32 14.00 4.08
CA THR A 53 -10.55 13.56 5.25
C THR A 53 -10.31 12.05 5.21
N TYR A 54 -9.48 11.54 6.11
CA TYR A 54 -9.31 10.09 6.26
C TYR A 54 -10.64 9.41 6.62
N THR A 55 -11.48 10.05 7.44
CA THR A 55 -12.82 9.57 7.81
C THR A 55 -13.73 9.49 6.58
N ASP A 56 -13.78 10.55 5.77
CA ASP A 56 -14.63 10.59 4.56
C ASP A 56 -14.23 9.46 3.60
N ALA A 57 -12.93 9.30 3.35
CA ALA A 57 -12.44 8.29 2.44
C ALA A 57 -12.69 6.87 2.97
N ALA A 58 -12.42 6.61 4.26
CA ALA A 58 -12.64 5.30 4.84
C ALA A 58 -14.14 4.93 4.88
N SER A 59 -15.02 5.87 5.16
CA SER A 59 -16.47 5.67 5.10
C SER A 59 -16.94 5.32 3.67
N PHE A 60 -16.39 5.99 2.66
CA PHE A 60 -16.70 5.77 1.25
C PHE A 60 -16.24 4.41 0.73
N GLY A 61 -15.01 3.98 1.08
CA GLY A 61 -14.35 2.83 0.47
C GLY A 61 -14.85 1.47 1.02
N GLU A 62 -15.05 0.51 0.13
CA GLU A 62 -15.20 -0.92 0.46
C GLU A 62 -13.84 -1.56 0.77
N ILE A 63 -12.79 -1.06 0.12
CA ILE A 63 -11.39 -1.45 0.32
C ILE A 63 -10.58 -0.18 0.55
N ILE A 64 -9.60 -0.25 1.45
CA ILE A 64 -8.78 0.87 1.87
C ILE A 64 -7.33 0.58 1.54
N PHE A 65 -6.69 1.41 0.72
CA PHE A 65 -5.26 1.38 0.48
C PHE A 65 -4.56 2.32 1.46
N ASN A 66 -3.73 1.77 2.34
CA ASN A 66 -2.86 2.55 3.21
C ASN A 66 -1.58 2.92 2.47
N CYS A 67 -1.57 4.12 1.90
CA CYS A 67 -0.44 4.74 1.19
C CYS A 67 0.22 5.85 2.01
N THR A 68 0.04 5.86 3.33
CA THR A 68 0.66 6.83 4.23
C THR A 68 2.11 6.49 4.51
N SER A 69 2.88 7.42 5.10
CA SER A 69 4.19 7.09 5.64
C SER A 69 4.05 6.15 6.84
N GLY A 70 4.94 5.16 6.98
CA GLY A 70 4.79 4.15 8.03
C GLY A 70 4.73 4.72 9.45
N GLY A 71 5.52 5.76 9.75
CA GLY A 71 5.46 6.44 11.04
C GLY A 71 4.15 7.17 11.34
N GLY A 72 3.32 7.42 10.32
CA GLY A 72 2.01 8.06 10.46
C GLY A 72 0.82 7.14 10.18
N SER A 73 1.04 5.87 9.81
CA SER A 73 -0.02 4.97 9.35
C SER A 73 -1.07 4.69 10.43
N ILE A 74 -0.66 4.35 11.63
CA ILE A 74 -1.60 4.04 12.72
C ILE A 74 -2.45 5.26 13.07
N GLU A 75 -1.84 6.44 13.17
CA GLU A 75 -2.58 7.67 13.44
C GLU A 75 -3.53 8.05 12.30
N ALA A 76 -3.13 7.87 11.05
CA ALA A 76 -4.02 8.09 9.90
C ALA A 76 -5.23 7.14 9.93
N LEU A 77 -5.02 5.88 10.26
CA LEU A 77 -6.09 4.88 10.40
C LEU A 77 -6.99 5.16 11.63
N LYS A 78 -6.45 5.64 12.74
CA LYS A 78 -7.27 6.11 13.87
C LYS A 78 -8.14 7.31 13.47
N MET A 79 -7.58 8.27 12.73
CA MET A 79 -8.34 9.40 12.18
C MET A 79 -9.39 8.98 11.15
N ALA A 80 -9.23 7.82 10.51
CA ALA A 80 -10.24 7.24 9.63
C ALA A 80 -11.48 6.73 10.39
N GLY A 81 -11.33 6.40 11.69
CA GLY A 81 -12.36 5.86 12.58
C GLY A 81 -12.45 4.33 12.51
N GLU A 82 -12.39 3.66 13.66
CA GLU A 82 -12.45 2.20 13.74
C GLU A 82 -13.71 1.64 13.08
N GLU A 83 -14.85 2.29 13.30
CA GLU A 83 -16.14 1.91 12.73
C GLU A 83 -16.15 1.91 11.19
N ASN A 84 -15.33 2.75 10.57
CA ASN A 84 -15.18 2.82 9.12
C ASN A 84 -14.21 1.76 8.58
N LEU A 85 -13.45 1.10 9.46
CA LEU A 85 -12.46 0.06 9.12
C LEU A 85 -12.98 -1.35 9.41
N ASP A 86 -13.95 -1.49 10.34
CA ASP A 86 -14.50 -2.77 10.77
C ASP A 86 -15.02 -3.61 9.61
N GLY A 87 -14.52 -4.83 9.50
CA GLY A 87 -14.86 -5.79 8.42
C GLY A 87 -14.27 -5.46 7.06
N LYS A 88 -13.59 -4.32 6.88
CA LYS A 88 -13.01 -3.93 5.60
C LYS A 88 -11.59 -4.48 5.41
N ILE A 89 -11.18 -4.52 4.15
CA ILE A 89 -9.81 -4.88 3.77
C ILE A 89 -8.95 -3.61 3.82
N ILE A 90 -7.85 -3.66 4.55
CA ILE A 90 -6.79 -2.65 4.52
C ILE A 90 -5.61 -3.22 3.74
N VAL A 91 -5.41 -2.75 2.52
CA VAL A 91 -4.20 -3.07 1.72
C VAL A 91 -3.09 -2.14 2.19
N ASP A 92 -2.13 -2.70 2.91
CA ASP A 92 -1.07 -1.92 3.53
C ASP A 92 0.23 -1.94 2.71
N LEU A 93 0.61 -0.77 2.19
CA LEU A 93 1.82 -0.55 1.40
C LEU A 93 2.93 0.17 2.19
N ALA A 94 2.64 0.58 3.43
CA ALA A 94 3.54 1.39 4.21
C ALA A 94 4.75 0.61 4.72
N ASN A 95 5.86 1.31 4.95
CA ASN A 95 7.06 0.77 5.57
C ASN A 95 7.45 1.62 6.78
N PRO A 96 7.84 1.01 7.92
CA PRO A 96 8.15 1.72 9.15
C PRO A 96 9.55 2.36 9.12
N LEU A 97 9.81 3.22 8.12
CA LEU A 97 11.08 3.92 7.99
C LEU A 97 11.23 4.99 9.05
N ASP A 98 12.41 5.04 9.64
CA ASP A 98 12.90 6.09 10.52
C ASP A 98 13.99 6.90 9.82
N PHE A 99 13.74 8.18 9.59
CA PHE A 99 14.63 9.14 8.97
C PHE A 99 15.34 10.04 10.00
N SER A 100 15.30 9.71 11.30
CA SER A 100 15.95 10.49 12.34
C SER A 100 17.48 10.46 12.27
N LYS A 101 18.03 9.52 11.53
CA LYS A 101 19.47 9.32 11.30
C LYS A 101 19.83 9.60 9.84
N GLU A 102 21.11 9.84 9.59
CA GLU A 102 21.65 10.05 8.23
C GLU A 102 21.31 8.88 7.29
N THR A 103 21.44 7.65 7.78
CA THR A 103 21.01 6.46 7.03
C THR A 103 19.65 6.02 7.55
N PRO A 104 18.62 5.98 6.70
CA PRO A 104 17.30 5.50 7.09
C PRO A 104 17.36 4.08 7.66
N SER A 105 16.64 3.85 8.76
CA SER A 105 16.52 2.56 9.43
C SER A 105 15.03 2.18 9.57
N LEU A 106 14.74 1.01 10.13
CA LEU A 106 13.38 0.63 10.47
C LEU A 106 13.09 0.97 11.93
N ALA A 107 11.99 1.65 12.19
CA ALA A 107 11.48 1.92 13.54
C ALA A 107 10.91 0.65 14.19
N ILE A 108 10.40 -0.28 13.38
CA ILE A 108 9.86 -1.58 13.80
C ILE A 108 10.54 -2.65 12.93
N SER A 109 11.09 -3.70 13.55
CA SER A 109 11.76 -4.78 12.82
C SER A 109 11.93 -6.04 13.67
N ASN A 110 12.49 -7.10 13.07
CA ASN A 110 12.83 -8.39 13.66
C ASN A 110 11.62 -9.20 14.15
N THR A 111 11.17 -8.97 15.37
CA THR A 111 10.10 -9.73 16.04
C THR A 111 8.71 -9.13 15.83
N ASN A 112 8.61 -8.01 15.09
CA ASN A 112 7.37 -7.28 14.83
C ASN A 112 7.43 -6.57 13.48
N SER A 113 6.30 -6.07 13.00
CA SER A 113 6.14 -5.30 11.76
C SER A 113 5.05 -4.24 11.91
N LEU A 114 5.06 -3.23 11.05
CA LEU A 114 3.97 -2.26 10.96
C LEU A 114 2.64 -2.94 10.60
N GLY A 115 2.67 -3.94 9.71
CA GLY A 115 1.48 -4.71 9.35
C GLY A 115 0.85 -5.40 10.55
N GLU A 116 1.66 -5.99 11.45
CA GLU A 116 1.17 -6.59 12.71
C GLU A 116 0.61 -5.54 13.66
N GLU A 117 1.28 -4.39 13.81
CA GLU A 117 0.79 -3.32 14.69
C GLU A 117 -0.55 -2.74 14.17
N ILE A 118 -0.72 -2.59 12.86
CA ILE A 118 -2.00 -2.18 12.27
C ILE A 118 -3.08 -3.24 12.56
N GLN A 119 -2.80 -4.53 12.30
CA GLN A 119 -3.78 -5.60 12.55
C GLN A 119 -4.16 -5.70 14.04
N LYS A 120 -3.19 -5.53 14.93
CA LYS A 120 -3.43 -5.53 16.38
C LYS A 120 -4.25 -4.33 16.82
N THR A 121 -4.01 -3.15 16.23
CA THR A 121 -4.73 -1.92 16.58
C THR A 121 -6.18 -1.96 16.07
N PHE A 122 -6.39 -2.56 14.91
CA PHE A 122 -7.70 -2.69 14.26
C PHE A 122 -8.08 -4.16 14.06
N PRO A 123 -8.43 -4.89 15.13
CA PRO A 123 -8.57 -6.34 15.11
C PRO A 123 -9.71 -6.86 14.24
N LYS A 124 -10.70 -6.02 13.95
CA LYS A 124 -11.83 -6.37 13.08
C LYS A 124 -11.59 -6.04 11.60
N ALA A 125 -10.55 -5.29 11.27
CA ALA A 125 -10.13 -5.07 9.89
C ALA A 125 -9.33 -6.26 9.38
N ASN A 126 -9.34 -6.49 8.06
CA ASN A 126 -8.57 -7.53 7.41
C ASN A 126 -7.34 -6.91 6.76
N VAL A 127 -6.22 -6.87 7.49
CA VAL A 127 -4.97 -6.27 6.99
C VAL A 127 -4.27 -7.21 6.02
N VAL A 128 -3.95 -6.69 4.86
CA VAL A 128 -3.18 -7.40 3.83
C VAL A 128 -1.98 -6.57 3.43
N LYS A 129 -0.79 -7.03 3.81
CA LYS A 129 0.50 -6.41 3.45
C LYS A 129 0.90 -6.83 2.06
N THR A 130 1.20 -5.86 1.19
CA THR A 130 1.70 -6.11 -0.17
C THR A 130 2.31 -4.86 -0.79
N LEU A 131 2.98 -5.01 -1.94
CA LEU A 131 3.56 -3.94 -2.78
C LEU A 131 4.67 -3.10 -2.12
N ASN A 132 4.95 -3.26 -0.86
CA ASN A 132 5.86 -2.46 -0.07
C ASN A 132 7.36 -2.67 -0.37
N THR A 133 7.70 -3.58 -1.28
CA THR A 133 9.09 -3.97 -1.61
C THR A 133 9.64 -3.34 -2.88
N MET A 134 8.91 -2.40 -3.50
CA MET A 134 9.28 -1.85 -4.81
C MET A 134 8.88 -0.39 -4.98
N TRP A 135 9.40 0.23 -6.01
CA TRP A 135 9.00 1.58 -6.43
C TRP A 135 7.54 1.60 -6.94
N CYS A 136 6.80 2.68 -6.65
CA CYS A 136 5.36 2.76 -6.91
C CYS A 136 4.96 2.57 -8.37
N GLY A 137 5.79 2.97 -9.33
CA GLY A 137 5.50 2.72 -10.75
C GLY A 137 5.42 1.23 -11.10
N LEU A 138 6.26 0.40 -10.48
CA LEU A 138 6.23 -1.06 -10.67
C LEU A 138 5.03 -1.72 -9.98
N MET A 139 4.53 -1.13 -8.89
CA MET A 139 3.36 -1.65 -8.18
C MET A 139 2.16 -1.81 -9.11
N VAL A 140 1.97 -0.85 -10.03
CA VAL A 140 0.80 -0.75 -10.90
C VAL A 140 1.07 -1.10 -12.37
N ASN A 141 2.33 -1.33 -12.72
CA ASN A 141 2.75 -1.74 -14.05
C ASN A 141 4.01 -2.63 -13.97
N PRO A 142 3.87 -3.90 -13.58
CA PRO A 142 5.01 -4.82 -13.46
C PRO A 142 5.74 -5.05 -14.79
N ALA A 143 5.05 -4.89 -15.93
CA ALA A 143 5.64 -5.09 -17.26
C ALA A 143 6.77 -4.11 -17.61
N MET A 144 6.98 -3.04 -16.82
CA MET A 144 8.07 -2.08 -17.02
C MET A 144 9.46 -2.72 -16.99
N ILE A 145 9.64 -3.82 -16.27
CA ILE A 145 10.90 -4.58 -16.22
C ILE A 145 10.67 -6.05 -16.50
N ASN A 146 11.60 -6.66 -17.23
CA ASN A 146 11.62 -8.10 -17.49
C ASN A 146 10.27 -8.68 -17.96
N GLY A 147 9.47 -7.90 -18.69
CA GLY A 147 8.14 -8.32 -19.16
C GLY A 147 7.15 -8.69 -18.04
N GLY A 148 7.39 -8.22 -16.81
CA GLY A 148 6.56 -8.53 -15.63
C GLY A 148 6.99 -9.80 -14.89
N ASP A 149 8.07 -10.47 -15.31
CA ASP A 149 8.56 -11.69 -14.69
C ASP A 149 9.45 -11.38 -13.48
N HIS A 150 8.80 -10.92 -12.41
CA HIS A 150 9.38 -10.67 -11.09
C HIS A 150 8.29 -10.79 -10.01
N SER A 151 8.66 -10.83 -8.74
CA SER A 151 7.76 -11.25 -7.68
C SER A 151 7.12 -10.10 -6.92
N VAL A 152 5.87 -10.29 -6.49
CA VAL A 152 5.19 -9.50 -5.48
C VAL A 152 4.73 -10.41 -4.35
N PHE A 153 4.83 -9.93 -3.12
CA PHE A 153 4.50 -10.70 -1.92
C PHE A 153 3.17 -10.22 -1.33
N ILE A 154 2.44 -11.17 -0.73
CA ILE A 154 1.21 -10.88 -0.01
C ILE A 154 1.23 -11.65 1.32
N SER A 155 0.78 -11.00 2.40
CA SER A 155 0.56 -11.64 3.70
C SER A 155 -0.63 -11.01 4.42
N GLY A 156 -1.37 -11.83 5.20
CA GLY A 156 -2.55 -11.40 5.92
C GLY A 156 -3.26 -12.59 6.55
N ASN A 157 -4.07 -12.32 7.60
CA ASN A 157 -4.71 -13.38 8.38
C ASN A 157 -5.96 -13.96 7.73
N ASP A 158 -6.63 -13.19 6.86
CA ASP A 158 -7.88 -13.59 6.20
C ASP A 158 -7.63 -13.99 4.75
N ASP A 159 -7.92 -15.24 4.40
CA ASP A 159 -7.69 -15.78 3.07
C ASP A 159 -8.63 -15.17 2.02
N GLY A 160 -9.86 -14.78 2.42
CA GLY A 160 -10.80 -14.10 1.55
C GLY A 160 -10.30 -12.70 1.16
N ALA A 161 -9.77 -11.96 2.13
CA ALA A 161 -9.15 -10.65 1.89
C ALA A 161 -7.91 -10.77 0.99
N LYS A 162 -7.01 -11.74 1.26
CA LYS A 162 -5.85 -12.02 0.40
C LYS A 162 -6.28 -12.36 -1.03
N LYS A 163 -7.30 -13.20 -1.20
CA LYS A 163 -7.84 -13.54 -2.52
C LYS A 163 -8.35 -12.29 -3.25
N LYS A 164 -9.09 -11.41 -2.56
CA LYS A 164 -9.59 -10.17 -3.15
C LYS A 164 -8.47 -9.24 -3.57
N VAL A 165 -7.42 -9.12 -2.75
CA VAL A 165 -6.23 -8.31 -3.07
C VAL A 165 -5.46 -8.92 -4.25
N LYS A 166 -5.32 -10.26 -4.33
CA LYS A 166 -4.72 -10.92 -5.50
C LYS A 166 -5.43 -10.56 -6.81
N GLU A 167 -6.77 -10.49 -6.82
CA GLU A 167 -7.52 -10.07 -8.01
C GLU A 167 -7.21 -8.62 -8.40
N ILE A 168 -7.02 -7.73 -7.43
CA ILE A 168 -6.59 -6.34 -7.71
C ILE A 168 -5.17 -6.32 -8.28
N LEU A 169 -4.24 -7.07 -7.71
CA LEU A 169 -2.87 -7.17 -8.23
C LEU A 169 -2.86 -7.70 -9.68
N LYS A 170 -3.68 -8.69 -9.99
CA LYS A 170 -3.85 -9.20 -11.35
C LYS A 170 -4.39 -8.13 -12.30
N SER A 171 -5.32 -7.30 -11.84
CA SER A 171 -5.81 -6.17 -12.64
C SER A 171 -4.75 -5.09 -12.88
N PHE A 172 -3.73 -5.00 -12.02
CA PHE A 172 -2.54 -4.14 -12.23
C PHE A 172 -1.54 -4.74 -13.23
N GLY A 173 -1.74 -6.00 -13.64
CA GLY A 173 -0.88 -6.70 -14.59
C GLY A 173 0.05 -7.75 -13.98
N TRP A 174 -0.05 -8.01 -12.67
CA TRP A 174 0.74 -9.08 -12.04
C TRP A 174 0.24 -10.46 -12.49
N ALA A 175 1.17 -11.30 -12.96
CA ALA A 175 0.86 -12.70 -13.29
C ALA A 175 0.63 -13.51 -12.00
N GLU A 176 -0.31 -14.45 -12.03
CA GLU A 176 -0.69 -15.27 -10.87
C GLU A 176 0.51 -15.96 -10.19
N ASN A 177 1.41 -16.52 -10.99
CA ASN A 177 2.61 -17.22 -10.51
C ASN A 177 3.68 -16.30 -9.91
N ASN A 178 3.57 -14.98 -10.12
CA ASN A 178 4.45 -13.98 -9.55
C ASN A 178 3.93 -13.37 -8.24
N ILE A 179 2.69 -13.71 -7.83
CA ILE A 179 2.07 -13.27 -6.59
C ILE A 179 2.28 -14.37 -5.53
N LEU A 180 3.28 -14.20 -4.66
CA LEU A 180 3.63 -15.17 -3.63
C LEU A 180 2.90 -14.86 -2.32
N ASP A 181 2.04 -15.79 -1.91
CA ASP A 181 1.39 -15.75 -0.59
C ASP A 181 2.35 -16.29 0.46
N LEU A 182 2.77 -15.44 1.38
CA LEU A 182 3.71 -15.79 2.44
C LEU A 182 3.00 -16.35 3.70
N GLY A 183 1.66 -16.25 3.76
CA GLY A 183 0.85 -16.71 4.89
C GLY A 183 0.24 -15.56 5.70
N ASP A 184 0.29 -15.67 7.02
CA ASP A 184 -0.31 -14.70 7.94
C ASP A 184 0.43 -13.36 7.98
N ILE A 185 -0.16 -12.37 8.68
CA ILE A 185 0.38 -11.00 8.75
C ILE A 185 1.78 -10.91 9.37
N SER A 186 2.22 -11.90 10.17
CA SER A 186 3.56 -11.89 10.75
C SER A 186 4.66 -11.95 9.68
N LYS A 187 4.34 -12.40 8.48
CA LYS A 187 5.27 -12.46 7.33
C LYS A 187 5.57 -11.08 6.75
N ALA A 188 4.79 -10.06 7.11
CA ALA A 188 5.10 -8.66 6.82
C ALA A 188 6.49 -8.23 7.35
N ARG A 189 6.98 -8.88 8.42
CA ARG A 189 8.34 -8.67 8.94
C ARG A 189 9.40 -8.78 7.84
N GLY A 190 9.32 -9.85 7.05
CA GLY A 190 10.29 -10.11 5.98
C GLY A 190 10.25 -9.06 4.87
N THR A 191 9.06 -8.68 4.42
CA THR A 191 8.90 -7.69 3.35
C THR A 191 9.23 -6.27 3.80
N GLU A 192 8.98 -5.92 5.06
CA GLU A 192 9.38 -4.63 5.62
C GLU A 192 10.90 -4.56 5.85
N MET A 193 11.53 -5.64 6.35
CA MET A 193 12.99 -5.72 6.54
C MET A 193 13.78 -5.74 5.23
N TYR A 194 13.16 -6.01 4.08
CA TYR A 194 13.80 -5.89 2.77
C TYR A 194 14.12 -4.43 2.41
N LEU A 195 13.38 -3.48 2.92
CA LEU A 195 13.49 -2.07 2.49
C LEU A 195 14.87 -1.43 2.72
N PRO A 196 15.62 -1.69 3.81
CA PRO A 196 17.00 -1.23 3.93
C PRO A 196 17.89 -1.70 2.77
N LEU A 197 17.76 -2.95 2.33
CA LEU A 197 18.49 -3.46 1.16
C LEU A 197 18.07 -2.73 -0.12
N TRP A 198 16.78 -2.50 -0.31
CA TRP A 198 16.27 -1.72 -1.45
C TRP A 198 16.88 -0.32 -1.49
N LEU A 199 16.94 0.37 -0.35
CA LEU A 199 17.54 1.71 -0.24
C LEU A 199 19.04 1.70 -0.55
N HIS A 200 19.78 0.67 -0.11
CA HIS A 200 21.21 0.54 -0.44
C HIS A 200 21.44 0.29 -1.93
N ILE A 201 20.64 -0.57 -2.56
CA ILE A 201 20.71 -0.80 -4.01
C ILE A 201 20.39 0.50 -4.76
N TYR A 202 19.31 1.21 -4.38
CA TYR A 202 18.98 2.52 -4.94
C TYR A 202 20.12 3.53 -4.76
N GLY A 203 20.71 3.59 -3.58
CA GLY A 203 21.83 4.46 -3.29
C GLY A 203 23.06 4.20 -4.16
N ALA A 204 23.33 2.94 -4.47
CA ALA A 204 24.45 2.52 -5.30
C ALA A 204 24.19 2.71 -6.81
N THR A 205 22.98 2.40 -7.26
CA THR A 205 22.64 2.39 -8.70
C THR A 205 22.00 3.68 -9.18
N LYS A 206 21.47 4.51 -8.29
CA LYS A 206 20.62 5.68 -8.56
C LYS A 206 19.39 5.36 -9.42
N ASN A 207 19.00 4.09 -9.44
CA ASN A 207 17.85 3.59 -10.16
C ASN A 207 16.92 2.86 -9.20
N GLY A 208 15.65 3.29 -9.08
CA GLY A 208 14.61 2.65 -8.28
C GLY A 208 13.76 1.64 -9.07
N VAL A 209 13.99 1.55 -10.39
CA VAL A 209 13.22 0.66 -11.28
C VAL A 209 13.87 -0.72 -11.29
N PHE A 210 13.74 -1.43 -10.19
CA PHE A 210 14.18 -2.82 -10.01
C PHE A 210 13.26 -3.54 -9.02
N ASN A 211 13.25 -4.87 -9.05
CA ASN A 211 12.50 -5.70 -8.11
C ASN A 211 13.17 -7.07 -7.92
N ILE A 212 12.65 -7.86 -6.98
CA ILE A 212 13.10 -9.21 -6.68
C ILE A 212 12.42 -10.21 -7.62
N LYS A 213 13.15 -11.26 -8.02
CA LYS A 213 12.59 -12.47 -8.59
C LYS A 213 13.00 -13.67 -7.74
N ILE A 214 12.05 -14.51 -7.38
CA ILE A 214 12.33 -15.82 -6.80
C ILE A 214 12.58 -16.80 -7.95
N VAL A 215 13.75 -17.40 -7.93
CA VAL A 215 14.17 -18.41 -8.90
C VAL A 215 14.28 -19.74 -8.17
N SER A 216 13.59 -20.78 -8.65
CA SER A 216 13.56 -22.13 -8.06
C SER A 216 13.66 -23.19 -9.16
#